data_acebe78794d3fa6099ca97691f101109
#
_entry.id   acebe78794d3fa6099ca97691f101109
#
_cell.length_a   1.000
_cell.length_b   1.000
_cell.length_c   1.000
_cell.angle_alpha   90.00
_cell.angle_beta   90.00
_cell.angle_gamma   90.00
#
_symmetry.space_group_name_H-M   'P 1'
#
loop_
_entity.id
_entity.type
_entity.pdbx_description
1 polymer ?
#
loop_
_entity_poly.entity_id
_entity_poly.type
_entity_poly.pdbx_seq_one_letter_code
_entity_poly.pdbx_strand_id
1 'polypeptide(L)'
;MNGGDLKFHIYHMGQAGFPEARAVFYAAEICCGLEDLHRERIVYRDLKPENILLDDHGHIRISDLGLAVHVPEGQTIKGRVGTVGYMAPEVVRNERYTFSPDWWALGCLLYEMIAGQSPFQQRKKKIKREEVERLVKEVAEEYTDRFSSQARSLCSQLLSKDPAERLGCRGGGAREVKEHPLFKKLNFKRLGAGMLEPPFKPDPQAIYCKDVLDIEQFSTVKGVDLEPTDQDFYQKFATGSVSIPWQNEMVETECFQELNVFGLDGSVPPDLDWKGQPTAPPKKGLLQRLFSRQDCCGNCSDSEEELPTRL
;
A
#
# COMPACT_ATOMS: atom_id res chain seq x y z
N MET A 1 -11.58 -0.81 8.77
CA MET A 1 -10.62 0.29 8.77
C MET A 1 -11.38 1.60 8.93
N ASN A 2 -11.70 1.94 10.18
CA ASN A 2 -12.62 3.04 10.46
C ASN A 2 -11.91 4.41 10.52
N GLY A 3 -10.59 4.44 10.43
CA GLY A 3 -9.82 5.68 10.51
C GLY A 3 -9.82 6.53 9.23
N GLY A 4 -10.45 6.07 8.14
CA GLY A 4 -10.46 6.78 6.87
C GLY A 4 -9.11 6.77 6.15
N ASP A 5 -9.00 7.57 5.10
CA ASP A 5 -7.78 7.73 4.31
C ASP A 5 -6.89 8.90 4.79
N LEU A 6 -5.63 8.84 4.41
CA LEU A 6 -4.66 9.85 4.82
C LEU A 6 -4.93 11.24 4.20
N LYS A 7 -5.59 11.27 3.02
CA LYS A 7 -5.99 12.52 2.36
C LYS A 7 -7.00 13.30 3.20
N PHE A 8 -8.00 12.60 3.77
CA PHE A 8 -8.94 13.21 4.68
C PHE A 8 -8.22 13.82 5.88
N HIS A 9 -7.29 13.08 6.46
CA HIS A 9 -6.51 13.54 7.62
C HIS A 9 -5.60 14.73 7.31
N ILE A 10 -4.98 14.76 6.13
CA ILE A 10 -4.11 15.88 5.72
C ILE A 10 -4.91 17.17 5.49
N TYR A 11 -6.12 17.05 4.94
CA TYR A 11 -6.80 18.22 4.38
C TYR A 11 -8.11 18.62 5.04
N HIS A 12 -8.73 17.74 5.83
CA HIS A 12 -10.07 17.97 6.36
C HIS A 12 -10.16 17.90 7.90
N MET A 13 -9.04 17.63 8.57
CA MET A 13 -8.95 17.64 10.02
C MET A 13 -8.25 18.91 10.54
N GLY A 14 -8.94 20.03 10.51
CA GLY A 14 -8.40 21.31 11.00
C GLY A 14 -7.40 21.96 10.03
N GLN A 15 -6.22 22.31 10.53
CA GLN A 15 -5.17 22.91 9.69
C GLN A 15 -4.56 21.84 8.78
N ALA A 16 -4.37 22.17 7.50
CA ALA A 16 -3.79 21.25 6.53
C ALA A 16 -2.37 20.83 6.92
N GLY A 17 -2.10 19.53 6.78
CA GLY A 17 -0.85 18.89 7.15
C GLY A 17 -0.80 18.45 8.63
N PHE A 18 0.27 17.74 8.96
CA PHE A 18 0.49 17.17 10.29
C PHE A 18 1.65 17.85 11.03
N PRO A 19 1.69 17.74 12.37
CA PRO A 19 2.94 17.86 13.11
C PRO A 19 3.97 16.87 12.56
N GLU A 20 5.22 17.30 12.42
CA GLU A 20 6.30 16.49 11.82
C GLU A 20 6.41 15.09 12.44
N ALA A 21 6.27 14.98 13.77
CA ALA A 21 6.35 13.68 14.46
C ALA A 21 5.30 12.67 13.96
N ARG A 22 4.08 13.12 13.62
CA ARG A 22 3.03 12.28 13.05
C ARG A 22 3.36 11.87 11.62
N ALA A 23 3.83 12.81 10.81
CA ALA A 23 4.25 12.54 9.43
C ALA A 23 5.41 11.54 9.38
N VAL A 24 6.39 11.68 10.28
CA VAL A 24 7.54 10.78 10.40
C VAL A 24 7.11 9.36 10.79
N PHE A 25 6.19 9.22 11.73
CA PHE A 25 5.66 7.92 12.14
C PHE A 25 5.00 7.20 10.97
N TYR A 26 4.11 7.88 10.25
CA TYR A 26 3.43 7.29 9.10
C TYR A 26 4.39 7.00 7.94
N ALA A 27 5.34 7.88 7.66
CA ALA A 27 6.36 7.62 6.66
C ALA A 27 7.19 6.37 6.98
N ALA A 28 7.49 6.14 8.27
CA ALA A 28 8.18 4.93 8.70
C ALA A 28 7.34 3.66 8.51
N GLU A 29 6.04 3.71 8.79
CA GLU A 29 5.14 2.57 8.53
C GLU A 29 4.98 2.30 7.03
N ILE A 30 4.85 3.34 6.21
CA ILE A 30 4.82 3.21 4.73
C ILE A 30 6.12 2.60 4.23
N CYS A 31 7.28 3.03 4.77
CA CYS A 31 8.58 2.46 4.41
C CYS A 31 8.64 0.95 4.72
N CYS A 32 8.07 0.49 5.83
CA CYS A 32 7.96 -0.94 6.12
C CYS A 32 7.06 -1.67 5.11
N GLY A 33 5.90 -1.09 4.77
CA GLY A 33 5.00 -1.67 3.77
C GLY A 33 5.63 -1.76 2.37
N LEU A 34 6.36 -0.72 1.96
CA LEU A 34 7.10 -0.75 0.69
C LEU A 34 8.25 -1.78 0.72
N GLU A 35 8.96 -1.91 1.85
CA GLU A 35 9.99 -2.95 2.00
C GLU A 35 9.41 -4.35 1.80
N ASP A 36 8.24 -4.63 2.37
CA ASP A 36 7.57 -5.92 2.21
C ASP A 36 7.18 -6.18 0.75
N LEU A 37 6.63 -5.18 0.05
CA LEU A 37 6.32 -5.27 -1.37
C LEU A 37 7.58 -5.47 -2.23
N HIS A 38 8.63 -4.68 -1.99
CA HIS A 38 9.86 -4.76 -2.76
C HIS A 38 10.62 -6.08 -2.52
N ARG A 39 10.52 -6.67 -1.33
CA ARG A 39 11.08 -7.99 -1.03
C ARG A 39 10.40 -9.09 -1.86
N GLU A 40 9.08 -8.98 -2.09
CA GLU A 40 8.33 -9.85 -2.99
C GLU A 40 8.44 -9.42 -4.47
N ARG A 41 9.39 -8.54 -4.79
CA ARG A 41 9.63 -8.02 -6.15
C ARG A 41 8.44 -7.27 -6.75
N ILE A 42 7.59 -6.70 -5.93
CA ILE A 42 6.42 -5.92 -6.36
C ILE A 42 6.75 -4.43 -6.25
N VAL A 43 6.58 -3.68 -7.34
CA VAL A 43 6.57 -2.22 -7.34
C VAL A 43 5.12 -1.73 -7.29
N TYR A 44 4.83 -0.83 -6.37
CA TYR A 44 3.47 -0.43 -6.06
C TYR A 44 2.90 0.61 -7.04
N ARG A 45 3.65 1.63 -7.42
CA ARG A 45 3.41 2.64 -8.47
C ARG A 45 2.28 3.65 -8.22
N ASP A 46 1.48 3.54 -7.17
CA ASP A 46 0.37 4.47 -6.90
C ASP A 46 0.31 4.92 -5.43
N LEU A 47 1.47 5.18 -4.84
CA LEU A 47 1.54 5.71 -3.47
C LEU A 47 1.06 7.16 -3.46
N LYS A 48 -0.06 7.38 -2.77
CA LYS A 48 -0.74 8.67 -2.61
C LYS A 48 -1.59 8.65 -1.34
N PRO A 49 -1.99 9.81 -0.80
CA PRO A 49 -2.76 9.89 0.46
C PRO A 49 -4.07 9.09 0.45
N GLU A 50 -4.74 8.99 -0.70
CA GLU A 50 -6.00 8.26 -0.86
C GLU A 50 -5.85 6.75 -0.65
N ASN A 51 -4.66 6.21 -0.97
CA ASN A 51 -4.37 4.79 -0.90
C ASN A 51 -3.73 4.37 0.43
N ILE A 52 -3.60 5.28 1.38
CA ILE A 52 -3.11 5.02 2.73
C ILE A 52 -4.27 5.13 3.70
N LEU A 53 -4.68 3.99 4.25
CA LEU A 53 -5.81 3.91 5.16
C LEU A 53 -5.34 3.78 6.61
N LEU A 54 -6.08 4.37 7.54
CA LEU A 54 -5.85 4.22 8.98
C LEU A 54 -6.75 3.08 9.52
N ASP A 55 -6.16 2.22 10.32
CA ASP A 55 -6.91 1.23 11.09
C ASP A 55 -7.50 1.85 12.39
N ASP A 56 -8.25 1.06 13.14
CA ASP A 56 -8.95 1.48 14.35
C ASP A 56 -7.99 1.86 15.49
N HIS A 57 -6.73 1.46 15.39
CA HIS A 57 -5.67 1.78 16.35
C HIS A 57 -4.81 2.98 15.92
N GLY A 58 -4.98 3.46 14.68
CA GLY A 58 -4.23 4.58 14.12
C GLY A 58 -2.96 4.17 13.38
N HIS A 59 -2.74 2.88 13.13
CA HIS A 59 -1.72 2.39 12.22
C HIS A 59 -2.19 2.51 10.78
N ILE A 60 -1.23 2.69 9.85
CA ILE A 60 -1.57 2.80 8.43
C ILE A 60 -1.50 1.44 7.71
N ARG A 61 -2.24 1.36 6.61
CA ARG A 61 -2.21 0.25 5.64
C ARG A 61 -2.13 0.82 4.24
N ILE A 62 -1.25 0.26 3.43
CA ILE A 62 -1.24 0.51 1.97
C ILE A 62 -2.39 -0.30 1.38
N SER A 63 -3.26 0.36 0.63
CA SER A 63 -4.42 -0.25 -0.05
C SER A 63 -4.28 -0.13 -1.56
N ASP A 64 -5.22 -0.70 -2.31
CA ASP A 64 -5.31 -0.60 -3.78
C ASP A 64 -4.04 -1.02 -4.53
N LEU A 65 -3.91 -2.32 -4.76
CA LEU A 65 -2.81 -2.90 -5.55
C LEU A 65 -3.10 -2.93 -7.06
N GLY A 66 -4.14 -2.24 -7.55
CA GLY A 66 -4.59 -2.28 -8.94
C GLY A 66 -3.52 -1.82 -9.96
N LEU A 67 -2.55 -1.02 -9.54
CA LEU A 67 -1.42 -0.60 -10.38
C LEU A 67 -0.10 -1.30 -10.03
N ALA A 68 -0.08 -2.18 -9.02
CA ALA A 68 1.12 -2.88 -8.62
C ALA A 68 1.54 -3.91 -9.69
N VAL A 69 2.84 -4.15 -9.82
CA VAL A 69 3.36 -5.11 -10.79
C VAL A 69 4.58 -5.84 -10.24
N HIS A 70 4.68 -7.12 -10.53
CA HIS A 70 5.84 -7.91 -10.23
C HIS A 70 6.99 -7.62 -11.21
N VAL A 71 8.18 -7.38 -10.70
CA VAL A 71 9.40 -7.12 -11.47
C VAL A 71 10.39 -8.26 -11.21
N PRO A 72 10.53 -9.23 -12.13
CA PRO A 72 11.46 -10.34 -11.97
C PRO A 72 12.89 -9.84 -11.74
N GLU A 73 13.72 -10.66 -11.11
CA GLU A 73 15.11 -10.31 -10.83
C GLU A 73 15.87 -10.02 -12.11
N GLY A 74 16.71 -8.99 -12.10
CA GLY A 74 17.47 -8.52 -13.25
C GLY A 74 16.64 -7.83 -14.35
N GLN A 75 15.33 -7.74 -14.21
CA GLN A 75 14.46 -7.07 -15.17
C GLN A 75 14.09 -5.65 -14.74
N THR A 76 13.67 -4.86 -15.72
CA THR A 76 13.13 -3.52 -15.54
C THR A 76 11.80 -3.40 -16.28
N ILE A 77 10.92 -2.58 -15.77
CA ILE A 77 9.63 -2.27 -16.42
C ILE A 77 9.64 -0.88 -17.03
N LYS A 78 8.66 -0.61 -17.87
CA LYS A 78 8.45 0.67 -18.55
C LYS A 78 6.96 0.98 -18.58
N GLY A 79 6.62 2.25 -18.53
CA GLY A 79 5.23 2.72 -18.67
C GLY A 79 4.94 3.91 -17.79
N ARG A 80 4.11 4.81 -18.29
CA ARG A 80 3.65 6.03 -17.57
C ARG A 80 2.40 5.67 -16.76
N VAL A 81 2.62 5.01 -15.64
CA VAL A 81 1.56 4.51 -14.74
C VAL A 81 1.66 5.22 -13.39
N GLY A 82 0.53 5.54 -12.80
CA GLY A 82 0.42 6.22 -11.50
C GLY A 82 -0.39 7.52 -11.57
N THR A 83 -0.50 8.17 -10.42
CA THR A 83 -1.26 9.42 -10.26
C THR A 83 -0.38 10.63 -10.54
N VAL A 84 -0.87 11.57 -11.38
CA VAL A 84 -0.16 12.82 -11.70
C VAL A 84 0.14 13.59 -10.40
N GLY A 85 1.38 14.06 -10.27
CA GLY A 85 1.87 14.72 -9.06
C GLY A 85 2.66 13.81 -8.12
N TYR A 86 2.45 12.47 -8.19
CA TYR A 86 3.22 11.47 -7.46
C TYR A 86 4.11 10.61 -8.36
N MET A 87 3.90 10.65 -9.69
CA MET A 87 4.78 9.96 -10.63
C MET A 87 6.19 10.53 -10.60
N ALA A 88 7.18 9.64 -10.53
CA ALA A 88 8.58 10.01 -10.56
C ALA A 88 9.05 10.53 -11.93
N PRO A 89 10.14 11.33 -12.00
CA PRO A 89 10.66 11.87 -13.25
C PRO A 89 10.91 10.82 -14.33
N GLU A 90 11.49 9.68 -13.99
CA GLU A 90 11.74 8.56 -14.92
C GLU A 90 10.45 7.97 -15.47
N VAL A 91 9.38 7.89 -14.65
CA VAL A 91 8.06 7.44 -15.09
C VAL A 91 7.45 8.46 -16.07
N VAL A 92 7.53 9.75 -15.73
CA VAL A 92 7.04 10.83 -16.60
C VAL A 92 7.77 10.85 -17.93
N ARG A 93 9.10 10.59 -17.94
CA ARG A 93 9.92 10.48 -19.16
C ARG A 93 9.73 9.16 -19.90
N ASN A 94 8.92 8.22 -19.34
CA ASN A 94 8.72 6.88 -19.88
C ASN A 94 10.04 6.11 -20.03
N GLU A 95 10.94 6.27 -19.07
CA GLU A 95 12.19 5.53 -18.96
C GLU A 95 11.95 4.15 -18.32
N ARG A 96 12.97 3.30 -18.29
CA ARG A 96 12.90 2.02 -17.57
C ARG A 96 13.17 2.23 -16.08
N TYR A 97 12.45 1.50 -15.23
CA TYR A 97 12.58 1.59 -13.77
C TYR A 97 12.33 0.23 -13.08
N THR A 98 12.61 0.19 -11.81
CA THR A 98 12.23 -0.89 -10.89
C THR A 98 11.43 -0.31 -9.72
N PHE A 99 12.00 -0.23 -8.54
CA PHE A 99 11.35 0.26 -7.31
C PHE A 99 11.48 1.77 -7.09
N SER A 100 12.26 2.45 -7.89
CA SER A 100 12.56 3.88 -7.71
C SER A 100 11.33 4.79 -7.65
N PRO A 101 10.22 4.55 -8.38
CA PRO A 101 9.05 5.41 -8.28
C PRO A 101 8.39 5.39 -6.90
N ASP A 102 8.47 4.29 -6.16
CA ASP A 102 7.84 4.18 -4.85
C ASP A 102 8.57 5.03 -3.81
N TRP A 103 9.90 5.11 -3.87
CA TRP A 103 10.69 6.00 -3.00
C TRP A 103 10.46 7.48 -3.31
N TRP A 104 10.34 7.84 -4.59
CA TRP A 104 9.91 9.18 -4.99
C TRP A 104 8.54 9.54 -4.43
N ALA A 105 7.57 8.66 -4.58
CA ALA A 105 6.21 8.87 -4.09
C ALA A 105 6.16 8.96 -2.56
N LEU A 106 6.99 8.20 -1.83
CA LEU A 106 7.16 8.37 -0.38
C LEU A 106 7.67 9.78 -0.05
N GLY A 107 8.61 10.30 -0.83
CA GLY A 107 9.10 11.69 -0.67
C GLY A 107 8.00 12.73 -0.87
N CYS A 108 7.18 12.57 -1.92
CA CYS A 108 6.02 13.43 -2.17
C CYS A 108 5.03 13.38 -1.01
N LEU A 109 4.73 12.18 -0.52
CA LEU A 109 3.75 11.97 0.54
C LEU A 109 4.25 12.52 1.89
N LEU A 110 5.52 12.30 2.25
CA LEU A 110 6.12 12.88 3.45
C LEU A 110 6.08 14.42 3.40
N TYR A 111 6.45 14.98 2.26
CA TYR A 111 6.37 16.42 2.05
C TYR A 111 4.92 16.91 2.26
N GLU A 112 3.96 16.26 1.63
CA GLU A 112 2.55 16.62 1.69
C GLU A 112 1.96 16.49 3.09
N MET A 113 2.34 15.44 3.83
CA MET A 113 1.94 15.27 5.23
C MET A 113 2.40 16.44 6.11
N ILE A 114 3.61 16.97 5.90
CA ILE A 114 4.15 18.07 6.70
C ILE A 114 3.63 19.43 6.20
N ALA A 115 3.71 19.68 4.89
CA ALA A 115 3.36 20.97 4.27
C ALA A 115 1.84 21.21 4.19
N GLY A 116 1.02 20.14 4.15
CA GLY A 116 -0.41 20.23 3.84
C GLY A 116 -0.72 20.53 2.38
N GLN A 117 0.27 20.36 1.51
CA GLN A 117 0.15 20.49 0.05
C GLN A 117 1.23 19.65 -0.66
N SER A 118 0.91 19.19 -1.86
CA SER A 118 1.88 18.45 -2.69
C SER A 118 3.09 19.34 -3.07
N PRO A 119 4.31 18.76 -3.19
CA PRO A 119 5.51 19.51 -3.56
C PRO A 119 5.45 20.11 -4.97
N PHE A 120 4.71 19.50 -5.89
CA PHE A 120 4.68 19.87 -7.31
C PHE A 120 3.29 20.30 -7.81
N GLN A 121 2.27 20.25 -6.96
CA GLN A 121 0.91 20.60 -7.33
C GLN A 121 0.24 21.46 -6.25
N GLN A 122 0.03 22.74 -6.53
CA GLN A 122 -0.69 23.64 -5.63
C GLN A 122 -2.20 23.41 -5.72
N ARG A 123 -2.85 23.04 -4.61
CA ARG A 123 -4.28 22.71 -4.53
C ARG A 123 -5.22 23.82 -5.03
N LYS A 124 -4.81 25.08 -4.93
CA LYS A 124 -5.64 26.25 -5.29
C LYS A 124 -5.57 26.65 -6.77
N LYS A 125 -4.64 26.10 -7.54
CA LYS A 125 -4.49 26.38 -8.97
C LYS A 125 -4.78 25.14 -9.77
N LYS A 126 -5.76 25.18 -10.69
CA LYS A 126 -5.90 24.16 -11.73
C LYS A 126 -4.71 24.27 -12.68
N ILE A 127 -3.65 23.57 -12.36
CA ILE A 127 -2.46 23.48 -13.19
C ILE A 127 -2.70 22.35 -14.21
N LYS A 128 -2.33 22.60 -15.47
CA LYS A 128 -2.41 21.57 -16.52
C LYS A 128 -1.44 20.44 -16.21
N ARG A 129 -1.78 19.22 -16.64
CA ARG A 129 -0.96 18.02 -16.45
C ARG A 129 0.49 18.22 -16.92
N GLU A 130 0.67 18.83 -18.09
CA GLU A 130 1.97 19.07 -18.69
C GLU A 130 2.85 19.96 -17.81
N GLU A 131 2.25 20.93 -17.12
CA GLU A 131 2.98 21.80 -16.21
C GLU A 131 3.37 21.08 -14.94
N VAL A 132 2.51 20.23 -14.37
CA VAL A 132 2.89 19.37 -13.23
C VAL A 132 4.05 18.46 -13.61
N GLU A 133 3.98 17.85 -14.79
CA GLU A 133 5.05 16.98 -15.32
C GLU A 133 6.37 17.75 -15.53
N ARG A 134 6.31 19.02 -15.93
CA ARG A 134 7.48 19.88 -16.03
C ARG A 134 8.07 20.16 -14.65
N LEU A 135 7.23 20.53 -13.66
CA LEU A 135 7.67 20.78 -12.28
C LEU A 135 8.36 19.55 -11.68
N VAL A 136 7.76 18.36 -11.86
CA VAL A 136 8.33 17.08 -11.40
C VAL A 136 9.73 16.86 -11.99
N LYS A 137 9.94 17.16 -13.25
CA LYS A 137 11.22 16.92 -13.94
C LYS A 137 12.30 17.94 -13.65
N GLU A 138 11.92 19.23 -13.49
CA GLU A 138 12.86 20.36 -13.63
C GLU A 138 12.98 21.21 -12.38
N VAL A 139 11.94 21.26 -11.52
CA VAL A 139 11.89 22.21 -10.42
C VAL A 139 12.17 21.52 -9.09
N ALA A 140 13.06 22.09 -8.29
CA ALA A 140 13.26 21.66 -6.91
C ALA A 140 12.08 22.08 -6.04
N GLU A 141 11.76 21.25 -5.05
CA GLU A 141 10.75 21.54 -4.06
C GLU A 141 11.21 22.65 -3.08
N GLU A 142 10.26 23.47 -2.62
CA GLU A 142 10.50 24.53 -1.65
C GLU A 142 10.04 24.10 -0.25
N TYR A 143 10.85 24.35 0.77
CA TYR A 143 10.56 23.95 2.14
C TYR A 143 10.21 25.16 3.02
N THR A 144 9.11 25.03 3.76
CA THR A 144 8.70 26.00 4.77
C THR A 144 9.36 25.73 6.13
N ASP A 145 9.14 26.62 7.10
CA ASP A 145 9.64 26.45 8.48
C ASP A 145 9.00 25.28 9.24
N ARG A 146 7.97 24.65 8.66
CA ARG A 146 7.36 23.44 9.21
C ARG A 146 8.26 22.20 9.15
N PHE A 147 9.31 22.24 8.32
CA PHE A 147 10.26 21.15 8.15
C PHE A 147 11.49 21.35 9.00
N SER A 148 11.83 20.39 9.85
CA SER A 148 13.16 20.33 10.45
C SER A 148 14.23 20.13 9.39
N SER A 149 15.50 20.37 9.74
CA SER A 149 16.62 20.10 8.84
C SER A 149 16.69 18.63 8.41
N GLN A 150 16.32 17.71 9.30
CA GLN A 150 16.29 16.27 9.01
C GLN A 150 15.15 15.89 8.09
N ALA A 151 13.96 16.47 8.27
CA ALA A 151 12.82 16.24 7.37
C ALA A 151 13.10 16.79 5.96
N ARG A 152 13.69 17.98 5.86
CA ARG A 152 14.16 18.54 4.57
C ARG A 152 15.18 17.61 3.91
N SER A 153 16.15 17.11 4.68
CA SER A 153 17.17 16.19 4.17
C SER A 153 16.56 14.89 3.63
N LEU A 154 15.63 14.26 4.34
CA LEU A 154 14.98 13.04 3.87
C LEU A 154 14.14 13.29 2.62
N CYS A 155 13.29 14.34 2.63
CA CYS A 155 12.48 14.69 1.47
C CYS A 155 13.35 14.96 0.24
N SER A 156 14.40 15.79 0.35
CA SER A 156 15.27 16.12 -0.78
C SER A 156 16.01 14.91 -1.35
N GLN A 157 16.42 13.97 -0.50
CA GLN A 157 17.07 12.73 -0.95
C GLN A 157 16.10 11.77 -1.63
N LEU A 158 14.84 11.66 -1.15
CA LEU A 158 13.79 10.88 -1.79
C LEU A 158 13.30 11.55 -3.09
N LEU A 159 13.29 12.88 -3.17
CA LEU A 159 12.90 13.68 -4.33
C LEU A 159 14.05 14.01 -5.28
N SER A 160 15.17 13.26 -5.19
CA SER A 160 16.23 13.33 -6.20
C SER A 160 15.66 12.99 -7.58
N LYS A 161 15.91 13.89 -8.56
CA LYS A 161 15.42 13.71 -9.94
C LYS A 161 16.11 12.56 -10.66
N ASP A 162 17.35 12.26 -10.29
CA ASP A 162 18.09 11.10 -10.76
C ASP A 162 17.76 9.89 -9.86
N PRO A 163 17.18 8.81 -10.42
CA PRO A 163 16.90 7.60 -9.64
C PRO A 163 18.17 6.97 -9.03
N ALA A 164 19.33 7.11 -9.66
CA ALA A 164 20.58 6.54 -9.15
C ALA A 164 21.06 7.22 -7.87
N GLU A 165 20.76 8.52 -7.72
CA GLU A 165 21.11 9.33 -6.54
C GLU A 165 19.99 9.31 -5.47
N ARG A 166 18.82 8.78 -5.82
CA ARG A 166 17.66 8.75 -4.93
C ARG A 166 17.86 7.79 -3.77
N LEU A 167 17.55 8.25 -2.56
CA LEU A 167 17.58 7.41 -1.37
C LEU A 167 16.64 6.20 -1.54
N GLY A 168 17.11 5.02 -1.17
CA GLY A 168 16.40 3.75 -1.40
C GLY A 168 16.74 3.08 -2.73
N CYS A 169 17.54 3.74 -3.60
CA CYS A 169 17.92 3.21 -4.92
C CYS A 169 19.41 2.91 -5.07
N ARG A 170 20.22 3.18 -4.04
CA ARG A 170 21.70 3.06 -4.08
C ARG A 170 22.20 1.65 -3.74
N GLY A 171 21.30 0.65 -3.75
CA GLY A 171 21.61 -0.76 -3.49
C GLY A 171 21.17 -1.28 -2.12
N GLY A 172 20.88 -0.41 -1.15
CA GLY A 172 20.43 -0.81 0.19
C GLY A 172 18.89 -0.83 0.34
N GLY A 173 18.14 -0.30 -0.65
CA GLY A 173 16.68 -0.31 -0.62
C GLY A 173 16.12 0.39 0.63
N ALA A 174 15.09 -0.22 1.22
CA ALA A 174 14.44 0.31 2.42
C ALA A 174 15.39 0.55 3.60
N ARG A 175 16.50 -0.22 3.68
CA ARG A 175 17.49 -0.04 4.75
C ARG A 175 18.10 1.36 4.70
N GLU A 176 18.44 1.87 3.51
CA GLU A 176 18.98 3.24 3.37
C GLU A 176 18.02 4.28 3.92
N VAL A 177 16.73 4.11 3.63
CA VAL A 177 15.67 5.03 4.10
C VAL A 177 15.53 4.95 5.62
N LYS A 178 15.49 3.73 6.18
CA LYS A 178 15.35 3.49 7.62
C LYS A 178 16.53 4.00 8.44
N GLU A 179 17.73 3.98 7.87
CA GLU A 179 18.97 4.47 8.52
C GLU A 179 19.10 6.00 8.50
N HIS A 180 18.19 6.72 7.78
CA HIS A 180 18.25 8.18 7.74
C HIS A 180 18.06 8.79 9.14
N PRO A 181 18.82 9.86 9.51
CA PRO A 181 18.80 10.49 10.84
C PRO A 181 17.40 10.91 11.34
N LEU A 182 16.46 11.22 10.45
CA LEU A 182 15.08 11.54 10.81
C LEU A 182 14.40 10.41 11.61
N PHE A 183 14.72 9.16 11.29
CA PHE A 183 14.16 7.97 11.92
C PHE A 183 14.97 7.45 13.12
N LYS A 184 16.06 8.15 13.53
CA LYS A 184 16.97 7.70 14.60
C LYS A 184 16.26 7.32 15.91
N LYS A 185 15.14 7.96 16.22
CA LYS A 185 14.37 7.71 17.45
C LYS A 185 13.36 6.56 17.31
N LEU A 186 13.15 6.03 16.09
CA LEU A 186 12.19 4.97 15.82
C LEU A 186 12.87 3.60 15.80
N ASN A 187 12.32 2.66 16.54
CA ASN A 187 12.73 1.27 16.47
C ASN A 187 11.85 0.54 15.44
N PHE A 188 12.38 0.32 14.24
CA PHE A 188 11.67 -0.30 13.14
C PHE A 188 11.24 -1.75 13.42
N LYS A 189 11.96 -2.50 14.27
CA LYS A 189 11.54 -3.85 14.67
C LYS A 189 10.26 -3.79 15.50
N ARG A 190 10.20 -2.87 16.46
CA ARG A 190 8.99 -2.65 17.27
C ARG A 190 7.85 -2.05 16.46
N LEU A 191 8.16 -1.14 15.52
CA LEU A 191 7.18 -0.57 14.61
C LEU A 191 6.54 -1.66 13.74
N GLY A 192 7.34 -2.50 13.09
CA GLY A 192 6.88 -3.61 12.28
C GLY A 192 6.09 -4.66 13.06
N ALA A 193 6.40 -4.84 14.35
CA ALA A 193 5.64 -5.71 15.27
C ALA A 193 4.35 -5.06 15.80
N GLY A 194 4.02 -3.80 15.44
CA GLY A 194 2.85 -3.08 15.96
C GLY A 194 2.95 -2.71 17.45
N MET A 195 4.17 -2.63 18.00
CA MET A 195 4.41 -2.37 19.43
C MET A 195 4.65 -0.90 19.77
N LEU A 196 4.60 -0.02 18.78
CA LEU A 196 4.67 1.42 18.99
C LEU A 196 3.28 2.02 18.88
N GLU A 197 2.92 2.86 19.83
CA GLU A 197 1.64 3.55 19.77
C GLU A 197 1.67 4.63 18.66
N PRO A 198 0.66 4.65 17.79
CA PRO A 198 0.50 5.70 16.80
C PRO A 198 0.24 7.07 17.46
N PRO A 199 0.75 8.15 16.87
CA PRO A 199 0.57 9.51 17.40
C PRO A 199 -0.87 10.03 17.28
N PHE A 200 -1.74 9.30 16.63
CA PHE A 200 -3.17 9.58 16.50
C PHE A 200 -3.95 8.26 16.54
N LYS A 201 -4.99 8.24 17.35
CA LYS A 201 -5.92 7.12 17.43
C LYS A 201 -7.30 7.59 16.97
N PRO A 202 -7.91 6.94 15.96
CA PRO A 202 -9.25 7.28 15.53
C PRO A 202 -10.28 7.12 16.65
N ASP A 203 -11.24 8.04 16.72
CA ASP A 203 -12.41 7.90 17.55
C ASP A 203 -13.37 6.90 16.89
N PRO A 204 -13.74 5.79 17.56
CA PRO A 204 -14.62 4.79 16.98
C PRO A 204 -16.04 5.30 16.68
N GLN A 205 -16.43 6.47 17.21
CA GLN A 205 -17.72 7.10 16.96
C GLN A 205 -17.66 8.17 15.86
N ALA A 206 -16.45 8.55 15.41
CA ALA A 206 -16.28 9.55 14.35
C ALA A 206 -16.24 8.91 12.96
N ILE A 207 -16.76 9.64 11.98
CA ILE A 207 -16.70 9.26 10.56
C ILE A 207 -15.59 10.07 9.90
N TYR A 208 -14.55 9.37 9.42
CA TYR A 208 -13.38 9.97 8.78
C TYR A 208 -13.50 9.94 7.26
N CYS A 209 -14.55 10.60 6.72
CA CYS A 209 -14.72 10.81 5.29
C CYS A 209 -15.28 12.21 5.03
N LYS A 210 -15.07 12.71 3.81
CA LYS A 210 -15.51 14.05 3.42
C LYS A 210 -17.03 14.17 3.30
N ASP A 211 -17.67 13.13 2.76
CA ASP A 211 -19.11 13.06 2.56
C ASP A 211 -19.59 11.65 2.90
N VAL A 212 -20.64 11.54 3.71
CA VAL A 212 -21.28 10.26 4.03
C VAL A 212 -21.80 9.58 2.77
N LEU A 213 -22.19 10.37 1.77
CA LEU A 213 -22.60 9.88 0.46
C LEU A 213 -21.46 9.20 -0.31
N ASP A 214 -20.19 9.50 -0.02
CA ASP A 214 -19.06 8.79 -0.61
C ASP A 214 -19.00 7.33 -0.13
N ILE A 215 -19.45 7.04 1.10
CA ILE A 215 -19.57 5.68 1.63
C ILE A 215 -20.77 4.96 1.00
N GLU A 216 -21.89 5.65 0.81
CA GLU A 216 -23.09 5.09 0.19
C GLU A 216 -22.91 4.86 -1.31
N GLN A 217 -22.07 5.63 -2.00
CA GLN A 217 -21.79 5.43 -3.42
C GLN A 217 -21.08 4.10 -3.72
N PHE A 218 -20.38 3.51 -2.76
CA PHE A 218 -19.86 2.14 -2.90
C PHE A 218 -20.94 1.06 -2.75
N SER A 219 -22.07 1.38 -2.15
CA SER A 219 -23.17 0.44 -1.89
C SER A 219 -24.37 0.61 -2.83
N THR A 220 -24.47 1.74 -3.55
CA THR A 220 -25.56 2.00 -4.48
C THR A 220 -25.03 2.41 -5.84
N VAL A 221 -25.17 1.50 -6.79
CA VAL A 221 -25.04 1.84 -8.21
C VAL A 221 -26.20 2.78 -8.55
N LYS A 222 -25.97 4.10 -8.53
CA LYS A 222 -26.99 5.07 -8.91
C LYS A 222 -27.35 4.89 -10.37
N GLY A 223 -28.64 4.64 -10.63
CA GLY A 223 -29.23 4.83 -11.96
C GLY A 223 -29.06 3.65 -12.90
N VAL A 224 -28.99 2.44 -12.40
CA VAL A 224 -29.25 1.26 -13.22
C VAL A 224 -30.75 1.00 -13.16
N ASP A 225 -31.49 1.53 -14.11
CA ASP A 225 -32.82 1.01 -14.42
C ASP A 225 -32.62 -0.37 -15.06
N LEU A 226 -33.01 -1.42 -14.34
CA LEU A 226 -32.90 -2.79 -14.82
C LEU A 226 -33.87 -2.97 -15.98
N GLU A 227 -33.35 -3.15 -17.17
CA GLU A 227 -34.16 -3.53 -18.33
C GLU A 227 -34.47 -5.03 -18.29
N PRO A 228 -35.57 -5.50 -18.96
CA PRO A 228 -35.89 -6.92 -19.01
C PRO A 228 -34.73 -7.81 -19.53
N THR A 229 -33.85 -7.26 -20.36
CA THR A 229 -32.65 -7.93 -20.88
C THR A 229 -31.60 -8.15 -19.80
N ASP A 230 -31.58 -7.36 -18.74
CA ASP A 230 -30.63 -7.50 -17.63
C ASP A 230 -30.99 -8.70 -16.74
N GLN A 231 -32.22 -9.15 -16.71
CA GLN A 231 -32.62 -10.35 -15.96
C GLN A 231 -31.87 -11.60 -16.47
N ASP A 232 -31.69 -11.72 -17.78
CA ASP A 232 -30.91 -12.83 -18.36
C ASP A 232 -29.46 -12.76 -17.95
N PHE A 233 -28.89 -11.57 -17.86
CA PHE A 233 -27.53 -11.35 -17.37
C PHE A 233 -27.42 -11.73 -15.89
N TYR A 234 -28.33 -11.27 -15.04
CA TYR A 234 -28.31 -11.57 -13.61
C TYR A 234 -28.55 -13.06 -13.33
N GLN A 235 -29.42 -13.73 -14.10
CA GLN A 235 -29.58 -15.18 -13.99
C GLN A 235 -28.29 -15.93 -14.37
N LYS A 236 -27.64 -15.53 -15.44
CA LYS A 236 -26.34 -16.12 -15.84
C LYS A 236 -25.27 -15.86 -14.78
N PHE A 237 -25.25 -14.66 -14.19
CA PHE A 237 -24.35 -14.31 -13.10
C PHE A 237 -24.60 -15.17 -11.86
N ALA A 238 -25.86 -15.32 -11.44
CA ALA A 238 -26.24 -16.14 -10.30
C ALA A 238 -25.94 -17.63 -10.49
N THR A 239 -25.90 -18.12 -11.74
CA THR A 239 -25.55 -19.50 -12.08
C THR A 239 -24.05 -19.71 -12.32
N GLY A 240 -23.23 -18.67 -12.19
CA GLY A 240 -21.79 -18.73 -12.51
C GLY A 240 -21.48 -18.84 -13.99
N SER A 241 -22.46 -18.62 -14.88
CA SER A 241 -22.30 -18.76 -16.34
C SER A 241 -21.76 -17.50 -17.02
N VAL A 242 -21.54 -16.42 -16.26
CA VAL A 242 -20.97 -15.17 -16.77
C VAL A 242 -19.51 -15.11 -16.42
N SER A 243 -18.70 -15.03 -17.45
CA SER A 243 -17.26 -14.76 -17.31
C SER A 243 -17.06 -13.31 -16.83
N ILE A 244 -16.53 -13.15 -15.63
CA ILE A 244 -16.15 -11.84 -15.10
C ILE A 244 -14.66 -11.65 -15.38
N PRO A 245 -14.20 -10.43 -15.75
CA PRO A 245 -12.79 -10.19 -16.06
C PRO A 245 -11.80 -10.70 -15.00
N TRP A 246 -12.12 -10.53 -13.72
CA TRP A 246 -11.28 -11.05 -12.64
C TRP A 246 -11.29 -12.59 -12.53
N GLN A 247 -12.37 -13.27 -12.92
CA GLN A 247 -12.40 -14.74 -13.01
C GLN A 247 -11.50 -15.23 -14.13
N ASN A 248 -11.50 -14.55 -15.28
CA ASN A 248 -10.58 -14.87 -16.37
C ASN A 248 -9.12 -14.69 -15.95
N GLU A 249 -8.82 -13.58 -15.25
CA GLU A 249 -7.49 -13.32 -14.72
C GLU A 249 -7.08 -14.39 -13.69
N MET A 250 -7.99 -14.82 -12.81
CA MET A 250 -7.73 -15.92 -11.86
C MET A 250 -7.50 -17.25 -12.56
N VAL A 251 -8.21 -17.52 -13.66
CA VAL A 251 -8.03 -18.73 -14.46
C VAL A 251 -6.70 -18.66 -15.22
N GLU A 252 -6.38 -17.54 -15.84
CA GLU A 252 -5.13 -17.30 -16.58
C GLU A 252 -3.89 -17.36 -15.66
N THR A 253 -4.02 -16.92 -14.42
CA THR A 253 -2.95 -16.98 -13.41
C THR A 253 -2.88 -18.30 -12.65
N GLU A 254 -3.75 -19.26 -13.00
CA GLU A 254 -3.89 -20.57 -12.33
C GLU A 254 -4.31 -20.50 -10.84
N CYS A 255 -4.56 -19.30 -10.29
CA CYS A 255 -5.04 -19.14 -8.91
C CYS A 255 -6.39 -19.85 -8.68
N PHE A 256 -7.16 -20.05 -9.75
CA PHE A 256 -8.44 -20.73 -9.69
C PHE A 256 -8.29 -22.24 -9.42
N GLN A 257 -7.17 -22.86 -9.82
CA GLN A 257 -6.89 -24.28 -9.56
C GLN A 257 -6.69 -24.54 -8.06
N GLU A 258 -6.09 -23.59 -7.33
CA GLU A 258 -5.92 -23.69 -5.87
C GLU A 258 -7.25 -23.55 -5.10
N LEU A 259 -8.24 -22.86 -5.70
CA LEU A 259 -9.54 -22.59 -5.06
C LEU A 259 -10.61 -23.65 -5.31
N ASN A 260 -10.55 -24.35 -6.46
CA ASN A 260 -11.58 -25.30 -6.91
C ASN A 260 -11.03 -26.64 -7.37
N VAL A 261 -10.00 -27.16 -6.71
CA VAL A 261 -9.50 -28.51 -7.00
C VAL A 261 -10.47 -29.52 -6.42
N PHE A 262 -11.41 -29.98 -7.26
CA PHE A 262 -12.14 -31.21 -6.96
C PHE A 262 -11.24 -32.41 -7.25
N GLY A 263 -11.24 -33.40 -6.35
CA GLY A 263 -10.56 -34.65 -6.60
C GLY A 263 -11.07 -35.31 -7.90
N LEU A 264 -10.28 -36.15 -8.52
CA LEU A 264 -10.66 -36.91 -9.73
C LEU A 264 -11.92 -37.78 -9.53
N ASP A 265 -12.27 -38.04 -8.27
CA ASP A 265 -13.46 -38.75 -7.81
C ASP A 265 -14.64 -37.83 -7.50
N GLY A 266 -14.52 -36.50 -7.76
CA GLY A 266 -15.52 -35.49 -7.42
C GLY A 266 -15.56 -35.11 -5.95
N SER A 267 -14.56 -35.48 -5.17
CA SER A 267 -14.46 -35.09 -3.75
C SER A 267 -14.29 -33.58 -3.61
N VAL A 268 -14.93 -33.03 -2.57
CA VAL A 268 -14.83 -31.59 -2.23
C VAL A 268 -13.44 -31.29 -1.72
N PRO A 269 -12.81 -30.16 -2.12
CA PRO A 269 -11.53 -29.73 -1.58
C PRO A 269 -11.56 -29.70 -0.04
N PRO A 270 -10.47 -30.05 0.63
CA PRO A 270 -10.42 -30.12 2.09
C PRO A 270 -10.79 -28.83 2.82
N ASP A 271 -10.56 -27.68 2.20
CA ASP A 271 -10.92 -26.34 2.68
C ASP A 271 -12.42 -26.02 2.58
N LEU A 272 -13.16 -26.74 1.73
CA LEU A 272 -14.62 -26.67 1.60
C LEU A 272 -15.32 -27.80 2.35
N ASP A 273 -14.60 -28.83 2.82
CA ASP A 273 -15.16 -29.91 3.62
C ASP A 273 -15.16 -29.54 5.12
N TRP A 274 -16.20 -28.82 5.52
CA TRP A 274 -16.41 -28.42 6.91
C TRP A 274 -16.61 -29.59 7.90
N LYS A 275 -16.75 -30.81 7.42
CA LYS A 275 -16.87 -32.05 8.22
C LYS A 275 -15.56 -32.83 8.26
N GLY A 276 -14.58 -32.46 7.43
CA GLY A 276 -13.27 -33.09 7.37
C GLY A 276 -12.37 -32.74 8.53
N GLN A 277 -11.37 -33.59 8.78
CA GLN A 277 -10.32 -33.24 9.75
C GLN A 277 -9.48 -32.05 9.26
N PRO A 278 -8.95 -31.19 10.17
CA PRO A 278 -8.13 -30.08 9.78
C PRO A 278 -6.89 -30.56 9.02
N THR A 279 -6.86 -30.31 7.74
CA THR A 279 -5.65 -30.48 6.93
C THR A 279 -4.65 -29.38 7.24
N ALA A 280 -3.37 -29.66 7.05
CA ALA A 280 -2.33 -28.64 7.20
C ALA A 280 -2.73 -27.39 6.42
N PRO A 281 -2.53 -26.19 7.00
CA PRO A 281 -2.96 -24.96 6.35
C PRO A 281 -2.36 -24.86 4.94
N PRO A 282 -3.16 -24.51 3.93
CA PRO A 282 -2.69 -24.37 2.56
C PRO A 282 -1.54 -23.37 2.51
N LYS A 283 -0.58 -23.60 1.62
CA LYS A 283 0.51 -22.64 1.38
C LYS A 283 -0.14 -21.31 1.03
N LYS A 284 0.04 -20.32 1.88
CA LYS A 284 -0.57 -19.00 1.72
C LYS A 284 -0.23 -18.44 0.33
N GLY A 285 -1.23 -18.15 -0.47
CA GLY A 285 -1.07 -17.47 -1.77
C GLY A 285 -0.41 -16.10 -1.62
N LEU A 286 0.09 -15.53 -2.71
CA LEU A 286 0.82 -14.25 -2.72
C LEU A 286 0.07 -13.15 -1.96
N LEU A 287 -1.23 -13.02 -2.18
CA LEU A 287 -2.07 -12.03 -1.50
C LEU A 287 -2.20 -12.29 0.00
N GLN A 288 -2.33 -13.55 0.43
CA GLN A 288 -2.36 -13.88 1.87
C GLN A 288 -1.01 -13.61 2.55
N ARG A 289 0.12 -13.78 1.85
CA ARG A 289 1.45 -13.40 2.36
C ARG A 289 1.58 -11.89 2.50
N LEU A 290 1.02 -11.11 1.59
CA LEU A 290 1.03 -9.64 1.64
C LEU A 290 0.21 -9.09 2.80
N PHE A 291 -0.84 -9.78 3.24
CA PHE A 291 -1.74 -9.31 4.30
C PHE A 291 -1.54 -9.99 5.67
N SER A 292 -0.72 -11.03 5.79
CA SER A 292 -0.46 -11.68 7.07
C SER A 292 0.83 -11.19 7.71
N ARG A 293 0.72 -10.27 8.68
CA ARG A 293 1.83 -9.78 9.52
C ARG A 293 2.31 -10.80 10.60
N GLN A 294 1.71 -11.97 10.68
CA GLN A 294 1.96 -12.90 11.79
C GLN A 294 3.13 -13.86 11.62
N ASP A 295 3.75 -13.95 10.45
CA ASP A 295 4.78 -14.96 10.19
C ASP A 295 6.23 -14.50 10.45
N CYS A 296 6.44 -13.37 11.13
CA CYS A 296 7.80 -12.90 11.48
C CYS A 296 8.30 -13.34 12.88
N CYS A 297 7.53 -14.14 13.62
CA CYS A 297 8.03 -14.78 14.84
C CYS A 297 8.29 -16.26 14.54
N GLY A 298 9.56 -16.55 14.24
CA GLY A 298 10.03 -17.92 14.07
C GLY A 298 9.75 -18.78 15.30
N ASN A 299 9.40 -20.01 15.04
CA ASN A 299 9.27 -21.11 16.00
C ASN A 299 10.37 -21.06 17.07
N CYS A 300 10.02 -20.73 18.30
CA CYS A 300 10.67 -21.31 19.46
C CYS A 300 9.97 -22.66 19.68
N SER A 301 10.57 -23.72 19.21
CA SER A 301 10.23 -25.07 19.61
C SER A 301 10.69 -25.25 21.05
N ASP A 302 9.76 -25.24 21.99
CA ASP A 302 9.99 -25.81 23.33
C ASP A 302 10.13 -27.32 23.16
N SER A 303 11.38 -27.76 23.16
CA SER A 303 11.70 -29.17 23.42
C SER A 303 11.60 -29.38 24.93
N GLU A 304 10.48 -29.89 25.38
CA GLU A 304 10.40 -30.53 26.70
C GLU A 304 11.27 -31.79 26.68
N GLU A 305 12.46 -31.70 27.26
CA GLU A 305 13.24 -32.84 27.68
C GLU A 305 12.59 -33.44 28.95
N GLU A 306 11.92 -34.55 28.78
CA GLU A 306 11.57 -35.42 29.88
C GLU A 306 12.84 -35.94 30.57
N LEU A 307 13.03 -35.55 31.81
CA LEU A 307 14.03 -36.16 32.72
C LEU A 307 13.47 -37.50 33.26
N PRO A 308 14.21 -38.60 33.16
CA PRO A 308 13.78 -39.86 33.71
C PRO A 308 13.96 -39.87 35.23
N THR A 309 12.85 -40.19 35.91
CA THR A 309 12.83 -40.55 37.31
C THR A 309 13.64 -41.85 37.53
N ARG A 310 14.65 -41.78 38.37
CA ARG A 310 15.19 -42.93 39.08
C ARG A 310 15.66 -42.57 40.49
N LEU A 311 14.97 -43.21 41.45
CA LEU A 311 15.31 -43.54 42.85
C LEU A 311 15.60 -42.37 43.78
#